data_e6b8aef96d417ff54967b301c81718f8
#
_entry.id   e6b8aef96d417ff54967b301c81718f8
#
_cell.length_a   1.000
_cell.length_b   1.000
_cell.length_c   1.000
_cell.angle_alpha   90.00
_cell.angle_beta   90.00
_cell.angle_gamma   90.00
#
_symmetry.space_group_name_H-M   'P 1'
#
loop_
_entity.id
_entity.type
_entity.pdbx_description
1 polymer ?
#
loop_
_entity_poly.entity_id
_entity_poly.type
_entity_poly.pdbx_seq_one_letter_code
_entity_poly.pdbx_strand_id
1 'polypeptide(L)'
;MQFKGTKSYISTEDLSLAVNASVNLEKPLLIKGEPGTGKTMLAREIASSLKVPLIEWNIKSTTKAQQGLYEYDAVTRLRDSQLGDERVKDISNYIDRGKLWEAFQSEERVVLLIDEIDKADIEFPNDLLQELDRMEFYVYETKETIKAMHRPVSYTHLRAHETNSN
;
A
#
# COMPACT_ATOMS: atom_id res chain seq x y z
N MET A 1 7.54 16.92 -12.67
CA MET A 1 7.30 17.81 -11.51
C MET A 1 8.28 17.40 -10.43
N GLN A 2 8.95 18.33 -9.75
CA GLN A 2 9.95 18.00 -8.71
C GLN A 2 9.41 18.38 -7.34
N PHE A 3 9.48 17.45 -6.37
CA PHE A 3 9.20 17.73 -4.97
C PHE A 3 10.35 18.53 -4.36
N LYS A 4 10.05 19.67 -3.74
CA LYS A 4 11.02 20.56 -3.07
C LYS A 4 10.62 20.89 -1.62
N GLY A 5 9.67 20.09 -1.06
CA GLY A 5 8.97 20.46 0.15
C GLY A 5 7.79 21.39 -0.12
N THR A 6 7.07 21.73 0.93
CA THR A 6 5.93 22.64 0.88
C THR A 6 6.06 23.72 1.96
N LYS A 7 5.12 24.66 2.01
CA LYS A 7 5.08 25.67 3.08
C LYS A 7 4.86 25.07 4.47
N SER A 8 4.25 23.89 4.53
CA SER A 8 3.93 23.16 5.75
C SER A 8 4.92 22.05 6.07
N TYR A 9 5.78 21.64 5.12
CA TYR A 9 6.77 20.58 5.30
C TYR A 9 8.13 20.98 4.73
N ILE A 10 9.09 21.19 5.64
CA ILE A 10 10.48 21.48 5.26
C ILE A 10 11.19 20.13 5.09
N SER A 11 11.52 19.78 3.84
CA SER A 11 12.30 18.57 3.55
C SER A 11 13.79 18.88 3.48
N THR A 12 14.61 17.91 3.90
CA THR A 12 16.06 17.97 3.64
C THR A 12 16.32 17.76 2.14
N GLU A 13 17.47 18.23 1.67
CA GLU A 13 17.85 18.10 0.26
C GLU A 13 17.94 16.62 -0.17
N ASP A 14 18.52 15.77 0.68
CA ASP A 14 18.62 14.33 0.48
C ASP A 14 17.26 13.64 0.39
N LEU A 15 16.31 14.02 1.26
CA LEU A 15 14.95 13.49 1.23
C LEU A 15 14.22 13.91 -0.04
N SER A 16 14.34 15.15 -0.44
CA SER A 16 13.76 15.65 -1.69
C SER A 16 14.33 14.92 -2.91
N LEU A 17 15.63 14.63 -2.91
CA LEU A 17 16.29 13.87 -3.97
C LEU A 17 15.78 12.43 -4.01
N ALA A 18 15.69 11.74 -2.86
CA ALA A 18 15.18 10.37 -2.75
C ALA A 18 13.71 10.27 -3.21
N VAL A 19 12.86 11.22 -2.81
CA VAL A 19 11.47 11.29 -3.25
C VAL A 19 11.39 11.47 -4.77
N ASN A 20 12.13 12.41 -5.33
CA ASN A 20 12.10 12.67 -6.77
C ASN A 20 12.65 11.47 -7.57
N ALA A 21 13.67 10.78 -7.07
CA ALA A 21 14.19 9.57 -7.68
C ALA A 21 13.14 8.45 -7.69
N SER A 22 12.47 8.22 -6.55
CA SER A 22 11.39 7.23 -6.43
C SER A 22 10.23 7.54 -7.40
N VAL A 23 9.82 8.80 -7.49
CA VAL A 23 8.74 9.23 -8.40
C VAL A 23 9.13 9.02 -9.87
N ASN A 24 10.36 9.39 -10.25
CA ASN A 24 10.82 9.30 -11.63
C ASN A 24 11.11 7.87 -12.07
N LEU A 25 11.66 7.06 -11.17
CA LEU A 25 11.99 5.66 -11.44
C LEU A 25 10.80 4.72 -11.22
N GLU A 26 9.68 5.24 -10.72
CA GLU A 26 8.49 4.47 -10.37
C GLU A 26 8.79 3.30 -9.42
N LYS A 27 9.68 3.55 -8.45
CA LYS A 27 10.11 2.57 -7.45
C LYS A 27 9.58 2.91 -6.06
N PRO A 28 9.31 1.90 -5.22
CA PRO A 28 8.96 2.12 -3.83
C PRO A 28 10.05 2.88 -3.08
N LEU A 29 9.67 3.80 -2.19
CA LEU A 29 10.56 4.50 -1.30
C LEU A 29 10.36 4.00 0.13
N LEU A 30 11.44 3.47 0.74
CA LEU A 30 11.45 3.05 2.13
C LEU A 30 12.01 4.17 3.00
N ILE A 31 11.19 4.69 3.92
CA ILE A 31 11.59 5.75 4.85
C ILE A 31 11.70 5.15 6.25
N LYS A 32 12.91 5.17 6.81
CA LYS A 32 13.18 4.81 8.21
C LYS A 32 13.25 6.06 9.07
N GLY A 33 12.73 5.98 10.29
CA GLY A 33 12.86 7.07 11.26
C GLY A 33 12.01 6.84 12.50
N GLU A 34 12.24 7.64 13.54
CA GLU A 34 11.53 7.57 14.81
C GLU A 34 10.04 7.94 14.66
N PRO A 35 9.17 7.45 15.57
CA PRO A 35 7.79 7.88 15.65
C PRO A 35 7.68 9.41 15.80
N GLY A 36 6.70 10.02 15.15
CA GLY A 36 6.47 11.47 15.28
C GLY A 36 7.36 12.38 14.42
N THR A 37 8.26 11.82 13.58
CA THR A 37 9.14 12.62 12.70
C THR A 37 8.46 13.13 11.41
N GLY A 38 7.13 13.09 11.33
CA GLY A 38 6.38 13.68 10.21
C GLY A 38 6.33 12.83 8.93
N LYS A 39 6.59 11.51 9.01
CA LYS A 39 6.60 10.62 7.84
C LYS A 39 5.26 10.49 7.14
N THR A 40 4.18 10.37 7.90
CA THR A 40 2.81 10.36 7.35
C THR A 40 2.50 11.71 6.69
N MET A 41 2.96 12.81 7.29
CA MET A 41 2.84 14.14 6.71
C MET A 41 3.59 14.27 5.39
N LEU A 42 4.77 13.65 5.29
CA LEU A 42 5.54 13.63 4.03
C LEU A 42 4.74 13.00 2.90
N ALA A 43 4.10 11.84 3.11
CA ALA A 43 3.31 11.18 2.07
C ALA A 43 2.12 12.05 1.62
N ARG A 44 1.47 12.74 2.55
CA ARG A 44 0.39 13.70 2.27
C ARG A 44 0.88 14.89 1.45
N GLU A 45 2.03 15.44 1.81
CA GLU A 45 2.64 16.57 1.10
C GLU A 45 3.11 16.18 -0.30
N ILE A 46 3.61 14.96 -0.49
CA ILE A 46 3.99 14.44 -1.80
C ILE A 46 2.73 14.26 -2.67
N ALA A 47 1.68 13.62 -2.15
CA ALA A 47 0.43 13.46 -2.88
C ALA A 47 -0.17 14.80 -3.28
N SER A 48 -0.16 15.77 -2.39
CA SER A 48 -0.61 17.14 -2.64
C SER A 48 0.24 17.85 -3.73
N SER A 49 1.58 17.72 -3.63
CA SER A 49 2.50 18.34 -4.60
C SER A 49 2.36 17.74 -5.99
N LEU A 50 2.14 16.43 -6.07
CA LEU A 50 1.92 15.73 -7.35
C LEU A 50 0.48 15.86 -7.84
N LYS A 51 -0.44 16.36 -7.00
CA LYS A 51 -1.88 16.45 -7.27
C LYS A 51 -2.49 15.09 -7.61
N VAL A 52 -2.14 14.07 -6.84
CA VAL A 52 -2.63 12.70 -6.99
C VAL A 52 -3.28 12.24 -5.69
N PRO A 53 -4.20 11.26 -5.74
CA PRO A 53 -4.82 10.69 -4.55
C PRO A 53 -3.79 10.03 -3.63
N LEU A 54 -4.08 10.05 -2.33
CA LEU A 54 -3.35 9.31 -1.30
C LEU A 54 -4.20 8.15 -0.82
N ILE A 55 -3.64 6.94 -0.87
CA ILE A 55 -4.18 5.73 -0.26
C ILE A 55 -3.32 5.42 0.96
N GLU A 56 -3.93 5.36 2.14
CA GLU A 56 -3.25 5.03 3.40
C GLU A 56 -3.60 3.61 3.83
N TRP A 57 -2.57 2.80 4.10
CA TRP A 57 -2.70 1.45 4.65
C TRP A 57 -1.93 1.34 5.96
N ASN A 58 -2.66 1.31 7.06
CA ASN A 58 -2.09 1.19 8.40
C ASN A 58 -1.97 -0.29 8.78
N ILE A 59 -0.73 -0.74 9.00
CA ILE A 59 -0.41 -2.12 9.34
C ILE A 59 -0.60 -2.35 10.85
N LYS A 60 -1.22 -3.48 11.18
CA LYS A 60 -1.35 -3.98 12.56
C LYS A 60 -0.57 -5.28 12.70
N SER A 61 -0.33 -5.72 13.93
CA SER A 61 0.36 -6.99 14.21
C SER A 61 -0.34 -8.22 13.63
N THR A 62 -1.64 -8.13 13.35
CA THR A 62 -2.44 -9.19 12.73
C THR A 62 -2.58 -9.04 11.22
N THR A 63 -2.06 -7.96 10.63
CA THR A 63 -2.19 -7.70 9.19
C THR A 63 -1.27 -8.62 8.41
N LYS A 64 -1.81 -9.27 7.39
CA LYS A 64 -1.07 -10.09 6.43
C LYS A 64 -0.95 -9.36 5.09
N ALA A 65 0.12 -9.63 4.34
CA ALA A 65 0.36 -9.03 3.03
C ALA A 65 -0.79 -9.29 2.05
N GLN A 66 -1.38 -10.50 2.10
CA GLN A 66 -2.55 -10.88 1.31
C GLN A 66 -3.75 -9.93 1.48
N GLN A 67 -3.96 -9.37 2.68
CA GLN A 67 -5.05 -8.43 2.95
C GLN A 67 -4.91 -7.10 2.20
N GLY A 68 -3.70 -6.75 1.79
CA GLY A 68 -3.47 -5.62 0.90
C GLY A 68 -3.94 -5.88 -0.52
N LEU A 69 -3.98 -7.13 -0.93
CA LEU A 69 -4.49 -7.57 -2.23
C LEU A 69 -6.00 -7.73 -2.17
N TYR A 70 -6.48 -8.77 -1.50
CA TYR A 70 -7.91 -9.03 -1.29
C TYR A 70 -8.12 -10.06 -0.18
N GLU A 71 -9.35 -10.13 0.33
CA GLU A 71 -9.84 -11.19 1.19
C GLU A 71 -11.09 -11.82 0.56
N TYR A 72 -11.19 -13.15 0.65
CA TYR A 72 -12.37 -13.87 0.19
C TYR A 72 -13.23 -14.31 1.38
N ASP A 73 -14.47 -13.82 1.45
CA ASP A 73 -15.45 -14.16 2.49
C ASP A 73 -16.22 -15.44 2.14
N ALA A 74 -15.52 -16.58 2.27
CA ALA A 74 -16.10 -17.90 2.04
C ALA A 74 -17.24 -18.22 3.01
N VAL A 75 -17.18 -17.70 4.24
CA VAL A 75 -18.17 -17.96 5.29
C VAL A 75 -19.50 -17.31 4.94
N THR A 76 -19.48 -16.03 4.57
CA THR A 76 -20.69 -15.33 4.14
C THR A 76 -21.27 -15.97 2.89
N ARG A 77 -20.43 -16.35 1.93
CA ARG A 77 -20.91 -17.01 0.71
C ARG A 77 -21.58 -18.36 1.00
N LEU A 78 -21.01 -19.16 1.91
CA LEU A 78 -21.61 -20.43 2.30
C LEU A 78 -22.97 -20.21 2.96
N ARG A 79 -23.07 -19.26 3.89
CA ARG A 79 -24.32 -18.90 4.55
C ARG A 79 -25.39 -18.47 3.53
N ASP A 80 -25.02 -17.56 2.64
CA ASP A 80 -25.94 -17.02 1.61
C ASP A 80 -26.38 -18.12 0.63
N SER A 81 -25.50 -19.09 0.32
CA SER A 81 -25.84 -20.27 -0.46
C SER A 81 -26.91 -21.13 0.23
N GLN A 82 -26.81 -21.33 1.54
CA GLN A 82 -27.80 -22.09 2.31
C GLN A 82 -29.15 -21.37 2.40
N LEU A 83 -29.14 -20.04 2.34
CA LEU A 83 -30.35 -19.21 2.34
C LEU A 83 -30.97 -19.03 0.94
N GLY A 84 -30.32 -19.51 -0.11
CA GLY A 84 -30.77 -19.35 -1.50
C GLY A 84 -30.61 -17.92 -2.03
N ASP A 85 -29.65 -17.12 -1.49
CA ASP A 85 -29.40 -15.77 -1.95
C ASP A 85 -28.78 -15.76 -3.36
N GLU A 86 -29.37 -14.99 -4.26
CA GLU A 86 -28.93 -14.88 -5.65
C GLU A 86 -27.49 -14.33 -5.80
N ARG A 87 -26.96 -13.58 -4.82
CA ARG A 87 -25.59 -13.04 -4.83
C ARG A 87 -24.53 -14.11 -4.97
N VAL A 88 -24.82 -15.36 -4.54
CA VAL A 88 -23.86 -16.48 -4.62
C VAL A 88 -23.45 -16.84 -6.05
N LYS A 89 -24.25 -16.43 -7.06
CA LYS A 89 -23.97 -16.69 -8.48
C LYS A 89 -22.75 -15.92 -8.98
N ASP A 90 -22.46 -14.77 -8.35
CA ASP A 90 -21.29 -13.97 -8.68
C ASP A 90 -20.33 -13.96 -7.48
N ILE A 91 -19.21 -14.66 -7.63
CA ILE A 91 -18.20 -14.80 -6.59
C ILE A 91 -17.55 -13.46 -6.21
N SER A 92 -17.56 -12.49 -7.11
CA SER A 92 -17.01 -11.15 -6.88
C SER A 92 -17.69 -10.40 -5.73
N ASN A 93 -18.95 -10.77 -5.40
CA ASN A 93 -19.70 -10.22 -4.27
C ASN A 93 -19.09 -10.57 -2.90
N TYR A 94 -18.15 -11.52 -2.87
CA TYR A 94 -17.50 -12.03 -1.65
C TYR A 94 -15.98 -11.78 -1.68
N ILE A 95 -15.51 -10.89 -2.55
CA ILE A 95 -14.12 -10.45 -2.63
C ILE A 95 -14.02 -9.04 -2.06
N ASP A 96 -13.39 -8.92 -0.89
CA ASP A 96 -13.06 -7.63 -0.29
C ASP A 96 -11.71 -7.15 -0.81
N ARG A 97 -11.71 -6.05 -1.54
CA ARG A 97 -10.51 -5.48 -2.16
C ARG A 97 -9.64 -4.79 -1.12
N GLY A 98 -8.34 -5.11 -1.13
CA GLY A 98 -7.35 -4.47 -0.28
C GLY A 98 -6.81 -3.16 -0.87
N LYS A 99 -5.97 -2.49 -0.09
CA LYS A 99 -5.40 -1.17 -0.45
C LYS A 99 -4.46 -1.22 -1.65
N LEU A 100 -3.76 -2.34 -1.87
CA LEU A 100 -2.97 -2.55 -3.09
C LEU A 100 -3.85 -2.72 -4.32
N TRP A 101 -4.95 -3.46 -4.20
CA TRP A 101 -5.92 -3.57 -5.29
C TRP A 101 -6.47 -2.20 -5.67
N GLU A 102 -6.92 -1.41 -4.67
CA GLU A 102 -7.39 -0.03 -4.90
C GLU A 102 -6.34 0.79 -5.65
N ALA A 103 -5.07 0.72 -5.22
CA ALA A 103 -3.97 1.45 -5.85
C ALA A 103 -3.69 0.98 -7.30
N PHE A 104 -3.78 -0.33 -7.57
CA PHE A 104 -3.53 -0.90 -8.90
C PHE A 104 -4.64 -0.57 -9.89
N GLN A 105 -5.88 -0.50 -9.43
CA GLN A 105 -7.05 -0.23 -10.28
C GLN A 105 -7.43 1.25 -10.33
N SER A 106 -6.63 2.12 -9.74
CA SER A 106 -6.86 3.56 -9.83
C SER A 106 -6.68 4.06 -11.26
N GLU A 107 -7.63 4.86 -11.75
CA GLU A 107 -7.54 5.51 -13.06
C GLU A 107 -6.44 6.58 -13.12
N GLU A 108 -6.02 7.07 -11.95
CA GLU A 108 -4.93 8.03 -11.81
C GLU A 108 -3.77 7.39 -11.03
N ARG A 109 -2.57 7.91 -11.25
CA ARG A 109 -1.42 7.54 -10.42
C ARG A 109 -1.67 7.97 -8.98
N VAL A 110 -1.43 7.09 -8.01
CA VAL A 110 -1.66 7.35 -6.59
C VAL A 110 -0.36 7.33 -5.80
N VAL A 111 -0.38 7.96 -4.63
CA VAL A 111 0.59 7.72 -3.56
C VAL A 111 0.00 6.68 -2.62
N LEU A 112 0.72 5.58 -2.41
CA LEU A 112 0.35 4.53 -1.45
C LEU A 112 1.27 4.63 -0.24
N LEU A 113 0.72 5.05 0.91
CA LEU A 113 1.43 5.05 2.19
C LEU A 113 1.16 3.74 2.93
N ILE A 114 2.20 2.98 3.21
CA ILE A 114 2.14 1.78 4.05
C ILE A 114 2.81 2.14 5.37
N ASP A 115 1.99 2.42 6.37
CA ASP A 115 2.44 2.88 7.68
C ASP A 115 2.56 1.73 8.68
N GLU A 116 3.53 1.85 9.59
CA GLU A 116 3.75 0.90 10.69
C GLU A 116 4.05 -0.54 10.22
N ILE A 117 4.73 -0.71 9.09
CA ILE A 117 5.06 -2.02 8.51
C ILE A 117 5.88 -2.91 9.46
N ASP A 118 6.58 -2.32 10.42
CA ASP A 118 7.33 -2.99 11.48
C ASP A 118 6.45 -3.69 12.51
N LYS A 119 5.15 -3.42 12.53
CA LYS A 119 4.21 -4.14 13.40
C LYS A 119 3.83 -5.51 12.86
N ALA A 120 3.96 -5.72 11.56
CA ALA A 120 3.65 -6.99 10.92
C ALA A 120 4.74 -8.05 11.17
N ASP A 121 4.48 -9.28 10.76
CA ASP A 121 5.47 -10.36 10.78
C ASP A 121 6.70 -9.99 9.93
N ILE A 122 7.84 -10.61 10.26
CA ILE A 122 9.14 -10.32 9.62
C ILE A 122 9.14 -10.59 8.10
N GLU A 123 8.30 -11.51 7.63
CA GLU A 123 8.18 -11.86 6.21
C GLU A 123 7.29 -10.90 5.42
N PHE A 124 6.40 -10.18 6.11
CA PHE A 124 5.44 -9.28 5.49
C PHE A 124 6.05 -8.26 4.51
N PRO A 125 7.17 -7.58 4.83
CA PRO A 125 7.76 -6.62 3.89
C PRO A 125 8.23 -7.27 2.59
N ASN A 126 8.76 -8.50 2.64
CA ASN A 126 9.25 -9.21 1.46
C ASN A 126 8.08 -9.65 0.56
N ASP A 127 7.02 -10.20 1.14
CA ASP A 127 5.82 -10.60 0.40
C ASP A 127 5.20 -9.41 -0.31
N LEU A 128 5.08 -8.28 0.41
CA LEU A 128 4.55 -7.05 -0.15
C LEU A 128 5.41 -6.47 -1.28
N LEU A 129 6.74 -6.47 -1.11
CA LEU A 129 7.66 -5.94 -2.12
C LEU A 129 7.63 -6.76 -3.41
N GLN A 130 7.40 -8.06 -3.34
CA GLN A 130 7.27 -8.91 -4.50
C GLN A 130 6.08 -8.50 -5.38
N GLU A 131 4.91 -8.26 -4.77
CA GLU A 131 3.72 -7.81 -5.50
C GLU A 131 3.89 -6.39 -6.06
N LEU A 132 4.51 -5.50 -5.30
CA LEU A 132 4.83 -4.14 -5.76
C LEU A 132 5.88 -4.12 -6.88
N ASP A 133 6.77 -5.10 -6.94
CA ASP A 133 7.78 -5.18 -8.02
C ASP A 133 7.15 -5.71 -9.31
N ARG A 134 6.29 -6.72 -9.21
CA ARG A 134 5.56 -7.30 -10.35
C ARG A 134 4.45 -6.38 -10.87
N MET A 135 3.85 -5.55 -10.01
CA MET A 135 2.70 -4.71 -10.31
C MET A 135 1.49 -5.50 -10.84
N GLU A 136 1.38 -6.74 -10.44
CA GLU A 136 0.25 -7.61 -10.75
C GLU A 136 0.11 -8.69 -9.68
N PHE A 137 -1.12 -9.19 -9.50
CA PHE A 137 -1.41 -10.35 -8.67
C PHE A 137 -2.59 -11.14 -9.23
N TYR A 138 -2.68 -12.40 -8.85
CA TYR A 138 -3.71 -13.32 -9.31
C TYR A 138 -4.80 -13.51 -8.25
N VAL A 139 -6.07 -13.41 -8.66
CA VAL A 139 -7.24 -13.68 -7.81
C VAL A 139 -7.72 -15.09 -8.12
N TYR A 140 -7.51 -16.00 -7.20
CA TYR A 140 -7.76 -17.44 -7.40
C TYR A 140 -9.24 -17.75 -7.59
N GLU A 141 -10.12 -17.05 -6.89
CA GLU A 141 -11.55 -17.27 -6.87
C GLU A 141 -12.21 -16.85 -8.19
N THR A 142 -11.80 -15.73 -8.75
CA THR A 142 -12.32 -15.20 -10.04
C THR A 142 -11.49 -15.65 -11.25
N LYS A 143 -10.28 -16.23 -10.98
CA LYS A 143 -9.29 -16.63 -12.00
C LYS A 143 -8.82 -15.46 -12.89
N GLU A 144 -8.73 -14.28 -12.31
CA GLU A 144 -8.30 -13.07 -12.98
C GLU A 144 -6.93 -12.60 -12.49
N THR A 145 -6.15 -12.01 -13.38
CA THR A 145 -4.93 -11.29 -13.02
C THR A 145 -5.23 -9.80 -12.98
N ILE A 146 -5.04 -9.21 -11.81
CA ILE A 146 -5.16 -7.77 -11.60
C ILE A 146 -3.80 -7.14 -11.87
N LYS A 147 -3.74 -6.27 -12.86
CA LYS A 147 -2.53 -5.52 -13.24
C LYS A 147 -2.68 -4.07 -12.85
N ALA A 148 -1.59 -3.45 -12.39
CA ALA A 148 -1.59 -2.03 -12.10
C ALA A 148 -1.78 -1.22 -13.39
N MET A 149 -2.78 -0.36 -13.43
CA MET A 149 -3.01 0.59 -14.52
C MET A 149 -1.91 1.65 -14.56
N HIS A 150 -1.51 2.11 -13.37
CA HIS A 150 -0.38 3.02 -13.15
C HIS A 150 0.47 2.48 -12.00
N ARG A 151 1.79 2.61 -12.09
CA ARG A 151 2.65 2.28 -10.96
C ARG A 151 2.44 3.29 -9.83
N PRO A 152 1.91 2.87 -8.66
CA PRO A 152 1.76 3.77 -7.53
C PRO A 152 3.14 4.20 -7.02
N VAL A 153 3.20 5.43 -6.51
CA VAL A 153 4.36 5.88 -5.72
C VAL A 153 4.14 5.35 -4.31
N SER A 154 4.79 4.24 -3.95
CA SER A 154 4.59 3.63 -2.64
C SER A 154 5.64 4.07 -1.63
N TYR A 155 5.17 4.39 -0.43
CA TYR A 155 5.98 4.77 0.73
C TYR A 155 5.74 3.77 1.85
N THR A 156 6.81 3.14 2.31
CA THR A 156 6.78 2.24 3.46
C THR A 156 7.51 2.87 4.62
N HIS A 157 6.95 2.74 5.82
CA HIS A 157 7.53 3.25 7.03
C HIS A 157 8.01 2.11 7.94
N LEU A 158 9.29 2.16 8.33
CA LEU A 158 9.88 1.30 9.35
C LEU A 158 10.30 2.14 10.56
N ARG A 159 10.02 1.64 11.77
CA ARG A 159 10.66 2.17 12.98
C ARG A 159 12.14 1.82 12.96
N ALA A 160 12.98 2.74 13.44
CA ALA A 160 14.35 2.40 13.79
C ALA A 160 14.29 1.50 15.04
N HIS A 161 14.72 0.25 14.94
CA HIS A 161 15.00 -0.54 16.12
C HIS A 161 16.24 0.06 16.78
N GLU A 162 16.11 0.49 18.04
CA GLU A 162 17.27 0.74 18.87
C GLU A 162 18.01 -0.60 19.00
N THR A 163 19.13 -0.72 18.31
CA THR A 163 20.14 -1.73 18.66
C THR A 163 20.75 -1.25 19.97
N ASN A 164 20.21 -1.72 21.09
CA ASN A 164 20.92 -1.66 22.36
C ASN A 164 22.18 -2.52 22.22
N SER A 165 23.27 -1.88 21.80
CA SER A 165 24.61 -2.44 21.94
C SER A 165 25.00 -2.21 23.40
N ASN A 166 24.89 -3.25 24.23
CA ASN A 166 25.64 -3.37 25.45
C ASN A 166 27.06 -3.79 25.12
#